data_2c0d6c3e30f737b9e4b2df24943a3f9a
#
_entry.id   2c0d6c3e30f737b9e4b2df24943a3f9a
#
_cell.length_a   1.000
_cell.length_b   1.000
_cell.length_c   1.000
_cell.angle_alpha   90.00
_cell.angle_beta   90.00
_cell.angle_gamma   90.00
#
_symmetry.space_group_name_H-M   'P 1'
#
loop_
_entity.id
_entity.type
_entity.pdbx_description
1 polymer ?
#
loop_
_entity_poly.entity_id
_entity_poly.type
_entity_poly.pdbx_seq_one_letter_code
_entity_poly.pdbx_strand_id
1 'polypeptide(L)'
;MCAPHLFDPFTPGVLSLFAILYLLAPLWLKLANNVTIWGASLTFIVVANWVFLPGDSTLVWDDRINAIALGQIIGHFVYSGTYPVFPWIFFSILGAGINIHAPSIQKTCLVIATGMIVCIAFLLRSIESGIPFAQPTGSATLTFFPANAPFLIGACTGVLVLWVLLEKRKPFKGLNQLGRLSLTLYIVHFIPLYFGSTLALSWHSAIPIVVLFTMLWWPISVYHQTRFPTHSLEYALQRISHHEEERAPXGARX
;
A
#
# COMPACT_ATOMS: atom_id res chain seq x y z
N MET A 1 -16.73 3.71 7.67
CA MET A 1 -16.71 4.84 6.71
C MET A 1 -15.54 5.73 7.06
N CYS A 2 -14.68 6.00 6.08
CA CYS A 2 -13.64 6.99 6.30
C CYS A 2 -14.29 8.37 6.28
N ALA A 3 -14.10 9.13 7.32
CA ALA A 3 -14.65 10.48 7.42
C ALA A 3 -13.58 11.46 6.90
N PRO A 4 -13.69 11.90 5.64
CA PRO A 4 -12.65 12.73 5.03
C PRO A 4 -12.54 14.13 5.62
N HIS A 5 -13.48 14.52 6.47
CA HIS A 5 -13.38 15.79 7.21
C HIS A 5 -12.41 15.72 8.40
N LEU A 6 -11.91 14.53 8.70
CA LEU A 6 -10.93 14.32 9.78
C LEU A 6 -9.50 14.26 9.23
N PHE A 7 -9.19 15.08 8.22
CA PHE A 7 -7.83 15.16 7.67
C PHE A 7 -6.97 16.00 8.61
N ASP A 8 -6.44 15.34 9.64
CA ASP A 8 -5.43 15.95 10.51
C ASP A 8 -4.07 15.79 9.80
N PRO A 9 -3.30 16.85 9.63
CA PRO A 9 -1.96 16.74 9.02
C PRO A 9 -1.03 15.80 9.78
N PHE A 10 -1.31 15.52 11.04
CA PHE A 10 -0.52 14.57 11.84
C PHE A 10 -1.04 13.14 11.75
N THR A 11 -2.13 12.90 11.02
CA THR A 11 -2.62 11.53 10.77
C THR A 11 -1.66 10.81 9.82
N PRO A 12 -1.04 9.69 10.24
CA PRO A 12 -0.10 8.98 9.37
C PRO A 12 -0.84 8.28 8.24
N GLY A 13 -0.91 8.95 7.10
CA GLY A 13 -1.48 8.44 5.86
C GLY A 13 -0.46 7.67 5.03
N VAL A 14 -0.88 7.22 3.86
CA VAL A 14 0.00 6.43 2.97
C VAL A 14 1.21 7.25 2.47
N LEU A 15 1.07 8.57 2.32
CA LEU A 15 2.20 9.42 1.91
C LEU A 15 3.26 9.51 3.01
N SER A 16 2.83 9.60 4.28
CA SER A 16 3.75 9.57 5.42
C SER A 16 4.50 8.23 5.47
N LEU A 17 3.79 7.13 5.25
CA LEU A 17 4.40 5.80 5.16
C LEU A 17 5.49 5.78 4.07
N PHE A 18 5.18 6.24 2.85
CA PHE A 18 6.16 6.26 1.76
C PHE A 18 7.37 7.14 2.12
N ALA A 19 7.16 8.31 2.72
CA ALA A 19 8.26 9.19 3.13
C ALA A 19 9.21 8.45 4.09
N ILE A 20 8.66 7.78 5.11
CA ILE A 20 9.47 7.03 6.08
C ILE A 20 10.15 5.84 5.40
N LEU A 21 9.44 5.10 4.53
CA LEU A 21 10.04 3.96 3.81
C LEU A 21 11.19 4.41 2.91
N TYR A 22 11.09 5.58 2.26
CA TYR A 22 12.21 6.12 1.48
C TYR A 22 13.40 6.47 2.39
N LEU A 23 13.16 7.06 3.55
CA LEU A 23 14.23 7.34 4.52
C LEU A 23 14.89 6.04 5.02
N LEU A 24 14.10 4.97 5.17
CA LEU A 24 14.58 3.66 5.60
C LEU A 24 15.08 2.80 4.43
N ALA A 25 15.16 3.34 3.21
CA ALA A 25 15.54 2.56 2.03
C ALA A 25 16.89 1.83 2.18
N PRO A 26 17.96 2.46 2.72
CA PRO A 26 19.23 1.73 2.90
C PRO A 26 19.08 0.47 3.77
N LEU A 27 18.18 0.51 4.76
CA LEU A 27 17.95 -0.63 5.66
C LEU A 27 17.22 -1.77 4.92
N TRP A 28 16.04 -1.49 4.35
CA TRP A 28 15.26 -2.58 3.77
C TRP A 28 15.84 -3.09 2.45
N LEU A 29 16.58 -2.27 1.71
CA LEU A 29 17.36 -2.74 0.55
C LEU A 29 18.47 -3.71 0.99
N LYS A 30 19.15 -3.41 2.10
CA LYS A 30 20.18 -4.30 2.65
C LYS A 30 19.57 -5.66 3.04
N LEU A 31 18.37 -5.65 3.67
CA LEU A 31 17.66 -6.89 4.01
C LEU A 31 17.28 -7.68 2.76
N ALA A 32 16.89 -6.99 1.68
CA ALA A 32 16.47 -7.63 0.43
C ALA A 32 17.64 -8.19 -0.39
N ASN A 33 18.87 -7.72 -0.14
CA ASN A 33 20.03 -8.03 -0.99
C ASN A 33 20.48 -9.50 -0.93
N ASN A 34 20.28 -10.16 0.20
CA ASN A 34 20.59 -11.58 0.38
C ASN A 34 19.28 -12.38 0.43
N VAL A 35 19.17 -13.42 -0.41
CA VAL A 35 17.92 -14.18 -0.56
C VAL A 35 17.45 -14.83 0.74
N THR A 36 18.38 -15.32 1.56
CA THR A 36 18.06 -15.95 2.85
C THR A 36 17.55 -14.89 3.85
N ILE A 37 18.27 -13.77 3.95
CA ILE A 37 17.89 -12.67 4.84
C ILE A 37 16.53 -12.09 4.38
N TRP A 38 16.35 -11.95 3.07
CA TRP A 38 15.09 -11.49 2.48
C TRP A 38 13.91 -12.36 2.92
N GLY A 39 14.03 -13.69 2.69
CA GLY A 39 12.98 -14.63 3.09
C GLY A 39 12.74 -14.63 4.60
N ALA A 40 13.82 -14.62 5.39
CA ALA A 40 13.74 -14.58 6.85
C ALA A 40 13.06 -13.29 7.35
N SER A 41 13.37 -12.14 6.72
CA SER A 41 12.75 -10.86 7.09
C SER A 41 11.24 -10.86 6.82
N LEU A 42 10.83 -11.35 5.65
CA LEU A 42 9.40 -11.44 5.32
C LEU A 42 8.67 -12.39 6.29
N THR A 43 9.26 -13.54 6.56
CA THR A 43 8.70 -14.51 7.53
C THR A 43 8.62 -13.89 8.92
N PHE A 44 9.67 -13.23 9.36
CA PHE A 44 9.71 -12.57 10.67
C PHE A 44 8.59 -11.54 10.81
N ILE A 45 8.36 -10.71 9.78
CA ILE A 45 7.30 -9.69 9.84
C ILE A 45 5.92 -10.35 9.96
N VAL A 46 5.66 -11.41 9.19
CA VAL A 46 4.36 -12.12 9.26
C VAL A 46 4.18 -12.77 10.64
N VAL A 47 5.21 -13.47 11.15
CA VAL A 47 5.16 -14.13 12.46
C VAL A 47 5.03 -13.11 13.59
N ALA A 48 5.83 -12.04 13.56
CA ALA A 48 5.76 -10.98 14.57
C ALA A 48 4.39 -10.31 14.54
N ASN A 49 3.84 -10.05 13.36
CA ASN A 49 2.50 -9.50 13.22
C ASN A 49 1.45 -10.46 13.82
N TRP A 50 1.59 -11.76 13.55
CA TRP A 50 0.68 -12.77 14.09
C TRP A 50 0.72 -12.85 15.62
N VAL A 51 1.93 -12.75 16.20
CA VAL A 51 2.14 -12.98 17.63
C VAL A 51 1.94 -11.70 18.46
N PHE A 52 2.52 -10.56 17.99
CA PHE A 52 2.62 -9.35 18.80
C PHE A 52 1.61 -8.27 18.43
N LEU A 53 1.07 -8.35 17.21
CA LEU A 53 0.04 -7.45 16.75
C LEU A 53 -1.17 -8.27 16.26
N PRO A 54 -1.77 -9.08 17.08
CA PRO A 54 -3.15 -9.39 16.79
C PRO A 54 -3.81 -8.04 16.83
N GLY A 55 -4.21 -7.53 15.72
CA GLY A 55 -4.65 -6.17 15.60
C GLY A 55 -5.45 -5.81 16.84
N ASP A 56 -5.01 -4.84 17.57
CA ASP A 56 -5.73 -4.45 18.77
C ASP A 56 -7.13 -4.05 18.33
N SER A 57 -7.99 -5.04 18.35
CA SER A 57 -9.37 -4.88 17.87
C SER A 57 -10.16 -3.89 18.72
N THR A 58 -9.60 -3.49 19.86
CA THR A 58 -10.19 -2.47 20.71
C THR A 58 -9.97 -1.05 20.14
N LEU A 59 -8.92 -0.84 19.33
CA LEU A 59 -8.68 0.46 18.74
C LEU A 59 -9.66 0.70 17.60
N VAL A 60 -10.51 1.70 17.76
CA VAL A 60 -11.42 2.15 16.70
C VAL A 60 -10.70 3.13 15.77
N TRP A 61 -11.37 3.54 14.70
CA TRP A 61 -10.79 4.42 13.70
C TRP A 61 -10.24 5.72 14.32
N ASP A 62 -11.01 6.33 15.22
CA ASP A 62 -10.62 7.61 15.84
C ASP A 62 -9.34 7.48 16.68
N ASP A 63 -9.14 6.33 17.32
CA ASP A 63 -7.91 6.08 18.09
C ASP A 63 -6.67 6.01 17.19
N ARG A 64 -6.85 5.67 15.92
CA ARG A 64 -5.74 5.50 14.97
C ARG A 64 -5.35 6.80 14.26
N ILE A 65 -6.25 7.79 14.27
CA ILE A 65 -6.00 9.07 13.59
C ILE A 65 -5.76 10.22 14.56
N ASN A 66 -6.22 10.11 15.81
CA ASN A 66 -6.05 11.15 16.82
C ASN A 66 -4.84 10.86 17.70
N ALA A 67 -4.05 11.88 17.97
CA ALA A 67 -2.91 11.78 18.86
C ALA A 67 -2.81 13.05 19.70
N ILE A 68 -2.76 12.86 21.01
CA ILE A 68 -2.68 13.96 21.99
C ILE A 68 -1.22 14.21 22.41
N ALA A 69 -0.37 13.19 22.27
CA ALA A 69 1.00 13.24 22.75
C ALA A 69 1.99 12.75 21.69
N LEU A 70 3.20 13.26 21.72
CA LEU A 70 4.26 12.89 20.78
C LEU A 70 4.49 11.36 20.73
N GLY A 71 4.42 10.69 21.89
CA GLY A 71 4.55 9.23 21.94
C GLY A 71 3.48 8.51 21.15
N GLN A 72 2.24 9.01 21.17
CA GLN A 72 1.15 8.44 20.35
C GLN A 72 1.40 8.67 18.86
N ILE A 73 1.85 9.87 18.49
CA ILE A 73 2.20 10.17 17.08
C ILE A 73 3.26 9.18 16.59
N ILE A 74 4.34 8.99 17.36
CA ILE A 74 5.40 8.02 17.02
C ILE A 74 4.82 6.62 16.93
N GLY A 75 3.98 6.24 17.91
CA GLY A 75 3.29 4.93 17.90
C GLY A 75 2.47 4.72 16.63
N HIS A 76 1.73 5.76 16.20
CA HIS A 76 0.91 5.68 14.98
C HIS A 76 1.78 5.51 13.73
N PHE A 77 2.94 6.17 13.66
CA PHE A 77 3.87 5.98 12.55
C PHE A 77 4.49 4.59 12.55
N VAL A 78 4.75 4.01 13.73
CA VAL A 78 5.47 2.74 13.84
C VAL A 78 4.55 1.53 13.72
N TYR A 79 3.42 1.48 14.46
CA TYR A 79 2.62 0.25 14.53
C TYR A 79 1.10 0.41 14.71
N SER A 80 0.58 1.54 15.24
CA SER A 80 -0.84 1.62 15.65
C SER A 80 -1.72 2.50 14.76
N GLY A 81 -1.15 3.29 13.87
CA GLY A 81 -1.91 4.19 12.99
C GLY A 81 -2.57 3.46 11.82
N THR A 82 -3.06 4.23 10.86
CA THR A 82 -3.72 3.68 9.67
C THR A 82 -2.74 3.01 8.71
N TYR A 83 -1.56 3.62 8.50
CA TYR A 83 -0.51 3.10 7.63
C TYR A 83 0.84 3.13 8.37
N PRO A 84 1.00 2.31 9.42
CA PRO A 84 2.25 2.30 10.17
C PRO A 84 3.37 1.60 9.40
N VAL A 85 4.61 1.93 9.70
CA VAL A 85 5.77 1.29 9.06
C VAL A 85 5.71 -0.22 9.24
N PHE A 86 5.44 -0.70 10.48
CA PHE A 86 5.19 -2.12 10.73
C PHE A 86 3.67 -2.34 10.71
N PRO A 87 3.15 -3.23 9.86
CA PRO A 87 3.89 -4.21 9.06
C PRO A 87 4.10 -3.81 7.57
N TRP A 88 3.75 -2.58 7.17
CA TRP A 88 3.72 -2.20 5.73
C TRP A 88 5.10 -2.27 5.05
N ILE A 89 6.21 -2.17 5.81
CA ILE A 89 7.57 -2.34 5.29
C ILE A 89 7.75 -3.71 4.60
N PHE A 90 6.92 -4.70 4.93
CA PHE A 90 6.87 -6.00 4.27
C PHE A 90 6.84 -5.87 2.75
N PHE A 91 6.00 -4.98 2.24
CA PHE A 91 5.82 -4.82 0.79
C PHE A 91 7.03 -4.15 0.11
N SER A 92 7.74 -3.27 0.82
CA SER A 92 8.99 -2.67 0.31
C SER A 92 10.09 -3.74 0.20
N ILE A 93 10.24 -4.55 1.25
CA ILE A 93 11.21 -5.66 1.27
C ILE A 93 10.85 -6.70 0.19
N LEU A 94 9.55 -7.04 0.06
CA LEU A 94 9.07 -7.99 -0.95
C LEU A 94 9.39 -7.50 -2.36
N GLY A 95 9.01 -6.25 -2.68
CA GLY A 95 9.23 -5.67 -4.00
C GLY A 95 10.71 -5.56 -4.35
N ALA A 96 11.54 -5.13 -3.40
CA ALA A 96 13.00 -5.04 -3.59
C ALA A 96 13.59 -6.42 -3.91
N GLY A 97 13.22 -7.44 -3.13
CA GLY A 97 13.75 -8.79 -3.34
C GLY A 97 13.30 -9.39 -4.68
N ILE A 98 12.05 -9.17 -5.08
CA ILE A 98 11.57 -9.61 -6.41
C ILE A 98 12.44 -8.96 -7.50
N ASN A 99 12.70 -7.66 -7.38
CA ASN A 99 13.50 -6.92 -8.37
C ASN A 99 14.97 -7.38 -8.40
N ILE A 100 15.55 -7.63 -7.23
CA ILE A 100 16.99 -8.01 -7.11
C ILE A 100 17.20 -9.45 -7.56
N HIS A 101 16.35 -10.38 -7.11
CA HIS A 101 16.58 -11.82 -7.30
C HIS A 101 15.86 -12.39 -8.53
N ALA A 102 14.89 -11.65 -9.09
CA ALA A 102 14.12 -12.06 -10.27
C ALA A 102 13.72 -13.54 -10.21
N PRO A 103 12.93 -13.95 -9.19
CA PRO A 103 12.64 -15.38 -9.00
C PRO A 103 11.92 -15.96 -10.23
N SER A 104 12.23 -17.21 -10.56
CA SER A 104 11.59 -17.86 -11.71
C SER A 104 10.09 -17.96 -11.51
N ILE A 105 9.35 -17.91 -12.62
CA ILE A 105 7.87 -18.04 -12.62
C ILE A 105 7.45 -19.31 -11.87
N GLN A 106 8.18 -20.42 -12.06
CA GLN A 106 7.86 -21.68 -11.40
C GLN A 106 7.92 -21.56 -9.87
N LYS A 107 8.98 -20.93 -9.32
CA LYS A 107 9.11 -20.70 -7.88
C LYS A 107 8.03 -19.78 -7.37
N THR A 108 7.74 -18.71 -8.12
CA THR A 108 6.69 -17.75 -7.77
C THR A 108 5.31 -18.44 -7.77
N CYS A 109 5.02 -19.28 -8.75
CA CYS A 109 3.76 -20.04 -8.81
C CYS A 109 3.61 -20.97 -7.60
N LEU A 110 4.71 -21.57 -7.13
CA LEU A 110 4.68 -22.41 -5.93
C LEU A 110 4.33 -21.59 -4.69
N VAL A 111 4.93 -20.39 -4.55
CA VAL A 111 4.61 -19.48 -3.44
C VAL A 111 3.14 -19.03 -3.53
N ILE A 112 2.66 -18.71 -4.73
CA ILE A 112 1.25 -18.35 -4.97
C ILE A 112 0.33 -19.51 -4.54
N ALA A 113 0.64 -20.74 -4.96
CA ALA A 113 -0.17 -21.91 -4.62
C ALA A 113 -0.22 -22.11 -3.09
N THR A 114 0.92 -21.98 -2.42
CA THR A 114 0.99 -22.06 -0.96
C THR A 114 0.15 -20.94 -0.31
N GLY A 115 0.30 -19.71 -0.77
CA GLY A 115 -0.48 -18.57 -0.28
C GLY A 115 -1.99 -18.76 -0.46
N MET A 116 -2.40 -19.29 -1.61
CA MET A 116 -3.81 -19.61 -1.88
C MET A 116 -4.34 -20.66 -0.91
N ILE A 117 -3.57 -21.73 -0.65
CA ILE A 117 -3.95 -22.77 0.31
C ILE A 117 -4.14 -22.17 1.70
N VAL A 118 -3.22 -21.30 2.12
CA VAL A 118 -3.30 -20.63 3.44
C VAL A 118 -4.53 -19.70 3.49
N CYS A 119 -4.81 -18.96 2.41
CA CYS A 119 -6.00 -18.10 2.35
C CYS A 119 -7.29 -18.92 2.42
N ILE A 120 -7.33 -20.07 1.75
CA ILE A 120 -8.48 -20.99 1.82
C ILE A 120 -8.64 -21.51 3.26
N ALA A 121 -7.55 -21.87 3.93
CA ALA A 121 -7.59 -22.32 5.33
C ALA A 121 -8.16 -21.23 6.25
N PHE A 122 -7.76 -19.96 6.05
CA PHE A 122 -8.33 -18.84 6.81
C PHE A 122 -9.82 -18.64 6.50
N LEU A 123 -10.23 -18.82 5.25
CA LEU A 123 -11.65 -18.72 4.87
C LEU A 123 -12.47 -19.83 5.56
N LEU A 124 -11.99 -21.07 5.53
CA LEU A 124 -12.66 -22.19 6.18
C LEU A 124 -12.78 -21.96 7.68
N ARG A 125 -11.69 -21.51 8.31
CA ARG A 125 -11.69 -21.16 9.74
C ARG A 125 -12.71 -20.04 10.06
N SER A 126 -12.78 -19.04 9.19
CA SER A 126 -13.78 -17.96 9.31
C SER A 126 -15.20 -18.52 9.31
N ILE A 127 -15.48 -19.42 8.37
CA ILE A 127 -16.81 -20.08 8.27
C ILE A 127 -17.10 -20.89 9.53
N GLU A 128 -16.14 -21.69 9.99
CA GLU A 128 -16.30 -22.54 11.19
C GLU A 128 -16.52 -21.72 12.46
N SER A 129 -15.79 -20.61 12.61
CA SER A 129 -15.86 -19.79 13.83
C SER A 129 -17.01 -18.78 13.82
N GLY A 130 -17.65 -18.56 12.66
CA GLY A 130 -18.67 -17.52 12.51
C GLY A 130 -18.12 -16.10 12.54
N ILE A 131 -16.78 -15.95 12.48
CA ILE A 131 -16.12 -14.62 12.43
C ILE A 131 -16.09 -14.17 10.98
N PRO A 132 -16.44 -12.90 10.65
CA PRO A 132 -16.35 -12.42 9.27
C PRO A 132 -14.97 -12.66 8.66
N PHE A 133 -14.93 -13.05 7.38
CA PHE A 133 -13.66 -13.35 6.72
C PHE A 133 -12.81 -12.08 6.55
N ALA A 134 -13.38 -11.01 6.02
CA ALA A 134 -12.62 -9.80 5.72
C ALA A 134 -13.43 -8.56 6.08
N GLN A 135 -12.79 -7.65 6.79
CA GLN A 135 -13.37 -6.34 7.14
C GLN A 135 -12.27 -5.28 7.12
N PRO A 136 -12.63 -4.00 6.88
CA PRO A 136 -11.63 -2.93 6.97
C PRO A 136 -11.02 -2.83 8.38
N THR A 137 -11.81 -3.06 9.41
CA THR A 137 -11.41 -2.96 10.82
C THR A 137 -12.35 -3.84 11.66
N GLY A 138 -12.02 -4.03 12.92
CA GLY A 138 -12.85 -4.79 13.85
C GLY A 138 -12.49 -6.26 13.88
N SER A 139 -13.41 -7.07 14.41
CA SER A 139 -13.17 -8.50 14.59
C SER A 139 -13.41 -9.26 13.29
N ALA A 140 -12.34 -9.62 12.61
CA ALA A 140 -12.41 -10.41 11.36
C ALA A 140 -11.14 -11.24 11.21
N THR A 141 -11.23 -12.31 10.43
CA THR A 141 -10.07 -13.16 10.14
C THR A 141 -8.98 -12.37 9.42
N LEU A 142 -9.39 -11.52 8.46
CA LEU A 142 -8.48 -10.68 7.67
C LEU A 142 -8.92 -9.22 7.85
N THR A 143 -7.99 -8.37 8.31
CA THR A 143 -8.27 -6.95 8.51
C THR A 143 -7.21 -6.09 7.83
N PHE A 144 -7.63 -4.91 7.38
CA PHE A 144 -6.76 -3.93 6.74
C PHE A 144 -6.24 -2.89 7.75
N PHE A 145 -7.08 -2.48 8.69
CA PHE A 145 -6.75 -1.53 9.76
C PHE A 145 -6.98 -2.18 11.13
N PRO A 146 -5.95 -2.76 11.74
CA PRO A 146 -4.57 -2.92 11.28
C PRO A 146 -4.42 -4.02 10.24
N ALA A 147 -3.37 -3.91 9.42
CA ALA A 147 -3.02 -4.94 8.46
C ALA A 147 -2.50 -6.18 9.21
N ASN A 148 -3.35 -7.18 9.37
CA ASN A 148 -2.98 -8.39 10.12
C ASN A 148 -2.26 -9.42 9.24
N ALA A 149 -1.71 -10.48 9.84
CA ALA A 149 -0.93 -11.49 9.11
C ALA A 149 -1.72 -12.18 7.98
N PRO A 150 -3.00 -12.57 8.16
CA PRO A 150 -3.79 -13.07 7.03
C PRO A 150 -3.90 -12.07 5.87
N PHE A 151 -4.05 -10.76 6.18
CA PHE A 151 -4.04 -9.72 5.14
C PHE A 151 -2.71 -9.68 4.41
N LEU A 152 -1.57 -9.72 5.13
CA LEU A 152 -0.24 -9.69 4.50
C LEU A 152 -0.06 -10.86 3.55
N ILE A 153 -0.47 -12.07 3.96
CA ILE A 153 -0.36 -13.27 3.14
C ILE A 153 -1.26 -13.17 1.91
N GLY A 154 -2.51 -12.75 2.11
CA GLY A 154 -3.45 -12.59 0.99
C GLY A 154 -3.00 -11.54 0.00
N ALA A 155 -2.58 -10.37 0.48
CA ALA A 155 -2.09 -9.28 -0.37
C ALA A 155 -0.80 -9.66 -1.09
N CYS A 156 0.13 -10.32 -0.40
CA CYS A 156 1.36 -10.86 -1.02
C CYS A 156 1.01 -11.81 -2.17
N THR A 157 0.10 -12.75 -1.91
CA THR A 157 -0.35 -13.71 -2.93
C THR A 157 -0.94 -12.97 -4.13
N GLY A 158 -1.81 -11.99 -3.89
CA GLY A 158 -2.42 -11.17 -4.94
C GLY A 158 -1.38 -10.39 -5.76
N VAL A 159 -0.41 -9.77 -5.09
CA VAL A 159 0.68 -9.03 -5.75
C VAL A 159 1.50 -9.98 -6.64
N LEU A 160 1.83 -11.17 -6.15
CA LEU A 160 2.60 -12.15 -6.92
C LEU A 160 1.81 -12.66 -8.13
N VAL A 161 0.50 -12.88 -7.99
CA VAL A 161 -0.38 -13.24 -9.11
C VAL A 161 -0.33 -12.14 -10.16
N LEU A 162 -0.54 -10.89 -9.77
CA LEU A 162 -0.48 -9.75 -10.70
C LEU A 162 0.89 -9.65 -11.37
N TRP A 163 1.97 -9.84 -10.60
CA TRP A 163 3.32 -9.80 -11.16
C TRP A 163 3.52 -10.87 -12.24
N VAL A 164 3.14 -12.13 -11.97
CA VAL A 164 3.25 -13.22 -12.96
C VAL A 164 2.40 -12.93 -14.21
N LEU A 165 1.20 -12.40 -14.03
CA LEU A 165 0.30 -12.10 -15.15
C LEU A 165 0.83 -10.96 -16.03
N LEU A 166 1.51 -9.98 -15.43
CA LEU A 166 1.91 -8.76 -16.12
C LEU A 166 3.36 -8.79 -16.62
N GLU A 167 4.24 -9.61 -16.02
CA GLU A 167 5.68 -9.61 -16.30
C GLU A 167 6.01 -9.74 -17.79
N LYS A 168 5.30 -10.63 -18.49
CA LYS A 168 5.54 -10.89 -19.91
C LYS A 168 4.60 -10.13 -20.84
N ARG A 169 3.75 -9.27 -20.29
CA ARG A 169 2.80 -8.52 -21.10
C ARG A 169 3.43 -7.22 -21.60
N LYS A 170 3.09 -6.87 -22.85
CA LYS A 170 3.47 -5.55 -23.36
C LYS A 170 2.82 -4.45 -22.52
N PRO A 171 3.55 -3.37 -22.24
CA PRO A 171 2.98 -2.28 -21.46
C PRO A 171 1.66 -1.79 -22.06
N PHE A 172 0.63 -1.76 -21.25
CA PHE A 172 -0.65 -1.19 -21.64
C PHE A 172 -0.56 0.33 -21.52
N LYS A 173 -0.67 1.03 -22.64
CA LYS A 173 -0.46 2.50 -22.68
C LYS A 173 -1.32 3.24 -21.67
N GLY A 174 -2.57 2.83 -21.49
CA GLY A 174 -3.48 3.47 -20.52
C GLY A 174 -2.99 3.35 -19.09
N LEU A 175 -2.53 2.16 -18.66
CA LEU A 175 -1.99 1.96 -17.32
C LEU A 175 -0.70 2.76 -17.11
N ASN A 176 0.14 2.82 -18.15
CA ASN A 176 1.37 3.60 -18.08
C ASN A 176 1.08 5.11 -17.92
N GLN A 177 0.06 5.60 -18.62
CA GLN A 177 -0.39 6.99 -18.48
C GLN A 177 -0.91 7.29 -17.08
N LEU A 178 -1.72 6.37 -16.52
CA LEU A 178 -2.21 6.51 -15.13
C LEU A 178 -1.04 6.52 -14.15
N GLY A 179 -0.09 5.58 -14.32
CA GLY A 179 1.07 5.47 -13.44
C GLY A 179 1.93 6.73 -13.40
N ARG A 180 2.04 7.44 -14.52
CA ARG A 180 2.83 8.70 -14.61
C ARG A 180 2.22 9.84 -13.81
N LEU A 181 0.95 9.77 -13.45
CA LEU A 181 0.25 10.79 -12.66
C LEU A 181 -0.23 10.25 -11.32
N SER A 182 0.39 9.18 -10.83
CA SER A 182 -0.11 8.45 -9.65
C SER A 182 -0.19 9.33 -8.40
N LEU A 183 0.79 10.19 -8.15
CA LEU A 183 0.79 11.08 -7.00
C LEU A 183 -0.25 12.19 -7.15
N THR A 184 -0.31 12.83 -8.33
CA THR A 184 -1.31 13.85 -8.61
C THR A 184 -2.72 13.28 -8.46
N LEU A 185 -2.97 12.11 -9.06
CA LEU A 185 -4.27 11.44 -8.97
C LEU A 185 -4.58 11.03 -7.52
N TYR A 186 -3.58 10.56 -6.77
CA TYR A 186 -3.74 10.19 -5.37
C TYR A 186 -4.24 11.37 -4.53
N ILE A 187 -3.74 12.57 -4.80
CA ILE A 187 -4.17 13.75 -4.04
C ILE A 187 -5.53 14.25 -4.55
N VAL A 188 -5.69 14.35 -5.87
CA VAL A 188 -6.89 14.94 -6.47
C VAL A 188 -8.15 14.07 -6.23
N HIS A 189 -8.00 12.73 -6.15
CA HIS A 189 -9.18 11.86 -5.99
C HIS A 189 -9.91 12.08 -4.66
N PHE A 190 -9.26 12.66 -3.65
CA PHE A 190 -9.94 13.00 -2.39
C PHE A 190 -11.00 14.07 -2.56
N ILE A 191 -10.87 14.94 -3.57
CA ILE A 191 -11.84 16.03 -3.81
C ILE A 191 -13.24 15.46 -4.10
N PRO A 192 -13.44 14.63 -5.14
CA PRO A 192 -14.76 14.05 -5.37
C PRO A 192 -15.20 13.08 -4.26
N LEU A 193 -14.28 12.40 -3.59
CA LEU A 193 -14.65 11.54 -2.45
C LEU A 193 -15.21 12.36 -1.29
N TYR A 194 -14.68 13.56 -1.05
CA TYR A 194 -15.21 14.45 -0.02
C TYR A 194 -16.69 14.80 -0.33
N PHE A 195 -16.97 15.21 -1.57
CA PHE A 195 -18.35 15.55 -1.95
C PHE A 195 -19.26 14.31 -1.98
N GLY A 196 -18.71 13.13 -2.27
CA GLY A 196 -19.44 11.88 -2.26
C GLY A 196 -19.66 11.26 -0.88
N SER A 197 -19.00 11.80 0.16
CA SER A 197 -19.03 11.19 1.50
C SER A 197 -20.41 11.18 2.15
N THR A 198 -21.30 12.11 1.72
CA THR A 198 -22.67 12.19 2.23
C THR A 198 -23.63 11.19 1.58
N LEU A 199 -23.19 10.52 0.50
CA LEU A 199 -24.02 9.55 -0.21
C LEU A 199 -24.07 8.23 0.56
N ALA A 200 -25.19 7.93 1.17
CA ALA A 200 -25.39 6.69 1.92
C ALA A 200 -25.76 5.55 0.95
N LEU A 201 -24.78 5.09 0.18
CA LEU A 201 -24.99 4.07 -0.85
C LEU A 201 -25.02 2.66 -0.26
N SER A 202 -25.97 1.84 -0.74
CA SER A 202 -25.90 0.40 -0.49
C SER A 202 -24.69 -0.18 -1.23
N TRP A 203 -24.19 -1.33 -0.77
CA TRP A 203 -23.01 -1.94 -1.39
C TRP A 203 -23.26 -2.32 -2.85
N HIS A 204 -24.48 -2.70 -3.20
CA HIS A 204 -24.87 -3.00 -4.59
C HIS A 204 -24.71 -1.79 -5.51
N SER A 205 -25.05 -0.60 -5.01
CA SER A 205 -24.90 0.65 -5.75
C SER A 205 -23.48 1.19 -5.70
N ALA A 206 -22.78 0.96 -4.60
CA ALA A 206 -21.40 1.44 -4.40
C ALA A 206 -20.42 0.79 -5.38
N ILE A 207 -20.54 -0.53 -5.62
CA ILE A 207 -19.60 -1.26 -6.49
C ILE A 207 -19.54 -0.65 -7.91
N PRO A 208 -20.67 -0.53 -8.66
CA PRO A 208 -20.57 0.05 -10.01
C PRO A 208 -20.12 1.51 -10.00
N ILE A 209 -20.48 2.28 -8.97
CA ILE A 209 -20.05 3.69 -8.86
C ILE A 209 -18.53 3.75 -8.66
N VAL A 210 -17.96 2.91 -7.79
CA VAL A 210 -16.51 2.86 -7.56
C VAL A 210 -15.77 2.42 -8.82
N VAL A 211 -16.30 1.41 -9.53
CA VAL A 211 -15.71 0.96 -10.79
C VAL A 211 -15.71 2.09 -11.83
N LEU A 212 -16.85 2.75 -12.00
CA LEU A 212 -16.96 3.87 -12.94
C LEU A 212 -16.05 5.03 -12.55
N PHE A 213 -16.02 5.39 -11.27
CA PHE A 213 -15.15 6.42 -10.71
C PHE A 213 -13.68 6.11 -11.01
N THR A 214 -13.27 4.86 -10.77
CA THR A 214 -11.89 4.43 -11.03
C THR A 214 -11.56 4.51 -12.52
N MET A 215 -12.47 4.08 -13.38
CA MET A 215 -12.27 4.11 -14.84
C MET A 215 -12.18 5.53 -15.40
N LEU A 216 -12.89 6.49 -14.80
CA LEU A 216 -12.86 7.89 -15.25
C LEU A 216 -11.46 8.52 -15.12
N TRP A 217 -10.62 8.03 -14.22
CA TRP A 217 -9.27 8.60 -14.05
C TRP A 217 -8.38 8.36 -15.27
N TRP A 218 -8.66 7.33 -16.07
CA TRP A 218 -7.88 7.08 -17.29
C TRP A 218 -8.04 8.21 -18.32
N PRO A 219 -9.26 8.51 -18.85
CA PRO A 219 -9.38 9.61 -19.80
C PRO A 219 -8.97 10.96 -19.20
N ILE A 220 -9.20 11.19 -17.91
CA ILE A 220 -8.75 12.41 -17.22
C ILE A 220 -7.22 12.51 -17.29
N SER A 221 -6.50 11.40 -17.02
CA SER A 221 -5.04 11.36 -17.06
C SER A 221 -4.51 11.62 -18.48
N VAL A 222 -5.12 11.01 -19.49
CA VAL A 222 -4.75 11.22 -20.89
C VAL A 222 -4.94 12.69 -21.27
N TYR A 223 -6.09 13.24 -20.95
CA TYR A 223 -6.39 14.66 -21.24
C TYR A 223 -5.40 15.57 -20.54
N HIS A 224 -5.14 15.35 -19.24
CA HIS A 224 -4.20 16.18 -18.48
C HIS A 224 -2.80 16.13 -19.08
N GLN A 225 -2.29 14.92 -19.41
CA GLN A 225 -0.94 14.77 -19.96
C GLN A 225 -0.78 15.42 -21.34
N THR A 226 -1.88 15.48 -22.12
CA THR A 226 -1.83 16.10 -23.47
C THR A 226 -1.96 17.62 -23.41
N ARG A 227 -2.74 18.16 -22.47
CA ARG A 227 -3.04 19.58 -22.40
C ARG A 227 -2.22 20.35 -21.37
N PHE A 228 -1.85 19.69 -20.28
CA PHE A 228 -1.18 20.35 -19.14
C PHE A 228 0.01 19.53 -18.62
N PRO A 229 0.98 19.17 -19.50
CA PRO A 229 2.05 18.23 -19.11
C PRO A 229 2.95 18.74 -17.98
N THR A 230 3.01 20.05 -17.78
CA THR A 230 3.85 20.69 -16.75
C THR A 230 3.12 20.97 -15.44
N HIS A 231 1.82 20.64 -15.36
CA HIS A 231 0.99 20.98 -14.20
C HIS A 231 0.66 19.74 -13.38
N SER A 232 1.68 18.95 -13.03
CA SER A 232 1.52 17.78 -12.16
C SER A 232 2.53 17.83 -11.02
N LEU A 233 2.21 17.16 -9.91
CA LEU A 233 3.12 17.06 -8.77
C LEU A 233 4.38 16.28 -9.14
N GLU A 234 4.25 15.29 -9.99
CA GLU A 234 5.38 14.51 -10.50
C GLU A 234 6.36 15.41 -11.27
N TYR A 235 5.83 16.29 -12.11
CA TYR A 235 6.67 17.25 -12.86
C TYR A 235 7.38 18.24 -11.90
N ALA A 236 6.63 18.74 -10.90
CA ALA A 236 7.21 19.65 -9.90
C ALA A 236 8.35 18.97 -9.13
N LEU A 237 8.14 17.71 -8.69
CA LEU A 237 9.17 16.95 -8.00
C LEU A 237 10.39 16.68 -8.87
N GLN A 238 10.19 16.29 -10.12
CA GLN A 238 11.29 16.09 -11.07
C GLN A 238 12.12 17.36 -11.26
N ARG A 239 11.45 18.50 -11.39
CA ARG A 239 12.13 19.79 -11.55
C ARG A 239 12.98 20.13 -10.33
N ILE A 240 12.49 19.87 -9.12
CA ILE A 240 13.24 20.09 -7.89
C ILE A 240 14.47 19.18 -7.85
N SER A 241 14.31 17.89 -8.16
CA SER A 241 15.43 16.95 -8.11
C SER A 241 16.51 17.27 -9.13
N HIS A 242 16.14 17.69 -10.35
CA HIS A 242 17.14 18.11 -11.36
C HIS A 242 17.92 19.36 -10.93
N HIS A 243 17.26 20.33 -10.30
CA HIS A 243 17.94 21.51 -9.78
C HIS A 243 18.95 21.15 -8.68
N GLU A 244 18.68 20.15 -7.86
CA GLU A 244 19.62 19.68 -6.84
C GLU A 244 20.83 18.98 -7.47
N GLU A 245 20.61 18.16 -8.50
CA GLU A 245 21.70 17.48 -9.22
C GLU A 245 22.65 18.49 -9.90
N GLU A 246 22.11 19.56 -10.46
CA GLU A 246 22.91 20.64 -11.07
C GLU A 246 23.73 21.41 -10.03
N ARG A 247 23.22 21.53 -8.79
CA ARG A 247 23.91 22.26 -7.71
C ARG A 247 24.92 21.38 -6.95
N ALA A 248 24.87 20.07 -7.11
CA ALA A 248 25.80 19.15 -6.42
C ALA A 248 27.22 19.34 -6.97
N PRO A 249 28.22 19.59 -6.09
CA PRO A 249 29.59 19.75 -6.54
C PRO A 249 30.12 18.53 -7.30
N UNK A 250 30.65 18.71 -8.19
CA UNK A 250 31.12 17.75 -9.04
C UNK A 250 31.80 16.58 -8.46
N GLY A 251 32.34 16.59 -7.33
CA GLY A 251 32.95 15.46 -6.66
C GLY A 251 31.97 14.50 -5.99
N ALA A 252 30.69 14.74 -6.07
CA ALA A 252 29.65 13.89 -5.47
C ALA A 252 28.92 12.97 -6.51
N ARG A 253 29.43 12.92 -7.72
CA ARG A 253 28.83 12.14 -8.81
C ARG A 253 29.44 10.75 -9.03
N UNK A 254 29.64 10.31 -8.09
CA UNK A 254 30.19 9.02 -8.17
C UNK A 254 29.36 7.92 -7.71
#